data_8e9db73baee76322db8dca9e74d37d54
#
_entry.id   8e9db73baee76322db8dca9e74d37d54
#
_cell.length_a   1.000
_cell.length_b   1.000
_cell.length_c   1.000
_cell.angle_alpha   90.00
_cell.angle_beta   90.00
_cell.angle_gamma   90.00
#
_symmetry.space_group_name_H-M   'P 1'
#
loop_
_entity.id
_entity.type
_entity.pdbx_description
1 polymer ?
#
loop_
_entity_poly.entity_id
_entity_poly.type
_entity_poly.pdbx_seq_one_letter_code
_entity_poly.pdbx_strand_id
1 'polypeptide(L)'
;MSDTPEQENNATADPRAPRVSRAAGNVPGARGPVGPVHAATVRNLERSAGKLAAAAIARMDENLSWYRVMPPENRSWIGLVAQAGIAAFTEWFRHPGAPQAISTDVFGTAPRELTRAVTLRQTVEMVRTTIEVVETAVDEIAAPGGEDALRGALLVYAREIAFATAQVYAQAAEARGAWDARLESLVVNAVVSGEADEGDVSRAAALGWDSPERVTVVVGSAPDADNELTVEAIRRAARYAKMQVLTGVLGKRLVVIVGGTDDPLRAAKSLIAPFAAGPVVAGPLVEDLQAATRSAQAATAGLRACAAWPDAPRPVAADDLLPERAMAGDATARGLLVEEIYRPLERAGSALLETLSVYLEQANSLEGAARMLFVHPNTVRYRLRRVTDVTGWSPSDVRSAFTLRVALMLGRLSAGEAGTSR
;
A
#
# COMPACT_ATOMS: atom_id res chain seq x y z
N MET A 1 -64.58 -7.12 18.04
CA MET A 1 -65.17 -6.17 17.06
C MET A 1 -64.00 -5.40 16.50
N SER A 2 -63.60 -5.87 15.34
CA SER A 2 -63.50 -5.12 14.05
C SER A 2 -62.32 -4.13 14.04
N ASP A 3 -61.46 -3.99 13.11
CA ASP A 3 -61.20 -4.59 11.80
C ASP A 3 -59.79 -4.16 11.41
N THR A 4 -59.03 -5.04 10.81
CA THR A 4 -57.82 -4.74 10.03
C THR A 4 -58.24 -4.08 8.72
N PRO A 5 -57.39 -3.23 8.10
CA PRO A 5 -56.99 -3.62 6.77
C PRO A 5 -55.48 -3.49 6.49
N GLU A 6 -55.01 -4.47 5.75
CA GLU A 6 -53.80 -4.55 4.98
C GLU A 6 -53.55 -3.30 4.12
N GLN A 7 -52.32 -2.81 4.11
CA GLN A 7 -51.86 -1.91 3.06
C GLN A 7 -50.64 -2.52 2.36
N GLU A 8 -50.92 -2.87 1.10
CA GLU A 8 -49.95 -3.25 0.07
C GLU A 8 -48.81 -2.23 -0.03
N ASN A 9 -47.58 -2.72 0.10
CA ASN A 9 -46.38 -1.93 -0.13
C ASN A 9 -45.99 -2.03 -1.59
N ASN A 10 -46.46 -1.08 -2.40
CA ASN A 10 -46.16 -0.93 -3.82
C ASN A 10 -44.80 -0.20 -3.94
N ALA A 11 -43.71 -0.95 -4.10
CA ALA A 11 -42.36 -0.40 -4.33
C ALA A 11 -42.29 0.15 -5.77
N THR A 12 -42.48 1.45 -5.92
CA THR A 12 -42.20 2.20 -7.15
C THR A 12 -40.71 2.21 -7.43
N ALA A 13 -40.30 1.57 -8.51
CA ALA A 13 -38.94 1.59 -9.05
C ALA A 13 -38.56 3.00 -9.51
N ASP A 14 -37.39 3.49 -9.06
CA ASP A 14 -36.77 4.75 -9.47
C ASP A 14 -36.29 4.68 -10.94
N PRO A 15 -36.70 5.57 -11.84
CA PRO A 15 -36.35 5.51 -13.27
C PRO A 15 -35.00 6.20 -13.61
N ARG A 16 -34.08 6.42 -12.67
CA ARG A 16 -32.84 7.18 -12.91
C ARG A 16 -31.53 6.42 -12.81
N ALA A 17 -31.53 5.10 -12.91
CA ALA A 17 -30.28 4.36 -13.12
C ALA A 17 -29.78 4.55 -14.55
N PRO A 18 -28.55 4.99 -14.80
CA PRO A 18 -28.01 5.08 -16.14
C PRO A 18 -27.86 3.69 -16.73
N ARG A 19 -28.70 3.38 -17.72
CA ARG A 19 -28.51 2.23 -18.60
C ARG A 19 -27.21 2.46 -19.36
N VAL A 20 -26.14 1.77 -18.96
CA VAL A 20 -24.95 1.63 -19.80
C VAL A 20 -25.38 0.89 -21.06
N SER A 21 -25.69 1.64 -22.10
CA SER A 21 -25.90 1.15 -23.44
C SER A 21 -24.61 0.48 -23.91
N ARG A 22 -24.61 -0.84 -24.01
CA ARG A 22 -23.63 -1.59 -24.78
C ARG A 22 -23.80 -1.16 -26.23
N ALA A 23 -23.11 -0.10 -26.64
CA ALA A 23 -22.87 0.20 -28.02
C ALA A 23 -21.89 -0.88 -28.54
N ALA A 24 -22.44 -1.99 -29.00
CA ALA A 24 -21.74 -2.87 -29.90
C ALA A 24 -21.45 -2.04 -31.14
N GLY A 25 -20.23 -1.51 -31.23
CA GLY A 25 -19.73 -0.83 -32.41
C GLY A 25 -19.78 -1.81 -33.58
N ASN A 26 -20.73 -1.56 -34.47
CA ASN A 26 -20.87 -2.26 -35.74
C ASN A 26 -19.69 -1.82 -36.61
N VAL A 27 -18.56 -2.55 -36.54
CA VAL A 27 -17.44 -2.40 -37.47
C VAL A 27 -17.91 -2.96 -38.82
N PRO A 28 -17.92 -2.18 -39.90
CA PRO A 28 -18.22 -2.72 -41.21
C PRO A 28 -17.02 -3.60 -41.64
N GLY A 29 -17.00 -4.84 -41.17
CA GLY A 29 -16.10 -5.89 -41.62
C GLY A 29 -16.63 -6.48 -42.91
N ALA A 30 -15.79 -6.54 -43.93
CA ALA A 30 -16.01 -7.06 -45.25
C ALA A 30 -16.89 -8.33 -45.23
N ARG A 31 -18.17 -8.20 -45.58
CA ARG A 31 -19.05 -9.31 -45.90
C ARG A 31 -18.67 -9.78 -47.31
N GLY A 32 -17.57 -10.54 -47.44
CA GLY A 32 -17.31 -11.32 -48.65
C GLY A 32 -18.19 -12.57 -48.58
N PRO A 33 -18.79 -13.01 -49.71
CA PRO A 33 -19.56 -14.24 -49.75
C PRO A 33 -18.62 -15.41 -49.41
N VAL A 34 -19.09 -16.34 -48.55
CA VAL A 34 -18.45 -17.61 -48.27
C VAL A 34 -18.44 -18.43 -49.59
N GLY A 35 -17.42 -18.21 -50.43
CA GLY A 35 -17.25 -18.82 -51.72
C GLY A 35 -16.34 -20.06 -51.68
N PRO A 36 -16.25 -20.81 -52.78
CA PRO A 36 -15.40 -22.00 -52.84
C PRO A 36 -13.92 -21.71 -52.55
N VAL A 37 -13.42 -20.52 -52.86
CA VAL A 37 -12.04 -20.06 -52.56
C VAL A 37 -11.84 -19.93 -51.04
N HIS A 38 -12.80 -19.33 -50.35
CA HIS A 38 -12.73 -19.20 -48.89
C HIS A 38 -12.74 -20.58 -48.20
N ALA A 39 -13.64 -21.48 -48.61
CA ALA A 39 -13.72 -22.84 -48.06
C ALA A 39 -12.44 -23.66 -48.36
N ALA A 40 -11.79 -23.46 -49.53
CA ALA A 40 -10.52 -24.09 -49.85
C ALA A 40 -9.35 -23.53 -49.00
N THR A 41 -9.32 -22.21 -48.79
CA THR A 41 -8.35 -21.55 -47.92
C THR A 41 -8.49 -22.02 -46.45
N VAL A 42 -9.70 -22.14 -45.92
CA VAL A 42 -9.95 -22.69 -44.59
C VAL A 42 -9.38 -24.11 -44.46
N ARG A 43 -9.67 -25.00 -45.39
CA ARG A 43 -9.12 -26.38 -45.36
C ARG A 43 -7.59 -26.43 -45.46
N ASN A 44 -6.98 -25.53 -46.22
CA ASN A 44 -5.52 -25.43 -46.32
C ASN A 44 -4.92 -24.95 -45.00
N LEU A 45 -5.53 -23.94 -44.37
CA LEU A 45 -5.12 -23.39 -43.08
C LEU A 45 -5.20 -24.46 -41.97
N GLU A 46 -6.29 -25.24 -41.92
CA GLU A 46 -6.44 -26.37 -40.99
C GLU A 46 -5.31 -27.41 -41.15
N ARG A 47 -5.00 -27.80 -42.41
CA ARG A 47 -3.94 -28.77 -42.69
C ARG A 47 -2.55 -28.24 -42.34
N SER A 48 -2.36 -26.93 -42.41
CA SER A 48 -1.08 -26.26 -42.15
C SER A 48 -0.90 -25.87 -40.69
N ALA A 49 -1.95 -25.90 -39.86
CA ALA A 49 -1.94 -25.37 -38.47
C ALA A 49 -0.80 -25.95 -37.61
N GLY A 50 -0.58 -27.26 -37.67
CA GLY A 50 0.52 -27.93 -36.97
C GLY A 50 1.91 -27.50 -37.45
N LYS A 51 2.09 -27.31 -38.78
CA LYS A 51 3.35 -26.83 -39.35
C LYS A 51 3.61 -25.38 -38.97
N LEU A 52 2.60 -24.53 -38.98
CA LEU A 52 2.68 -23.13 -38.56
C LEU A 52 3.04 -23.01 -37.06
N ALA A 53 2.45 -23.83 -36.21
CA ALA A 53 2.79 -23.86 -34.80
C ALA A 53 4.25 -24.27 -34.55
N ALA A 54 4.71 -25.32 -35.25
CA ALA A 54 6.11 -25.76 -35.18
C ALA A 54 7.08 -24.67 -35.68
N ALA A 55 6.73 -24.01 -36.79
CA ALA A 55 7.53 -22.91 -37.36
C ALA A 55 7.58 -21.69 -36.41
N ALA A 56 6.45 -21.37 -35.71
CA ALA A 56 6.42 -20.30 -34.75
C ALA A 56 7.33 -20.61 -33.53
N ILE A 57 7.31 -21.85 -33.04
CA ILE A 57 8.18 -22.30 -31.93
C ILE A 57 9.66 -22.21 -32.36
N ALA A 58 10.00 -22.70 -33.55
CA ALA A 58 11.37 -22.64 -34.07
C ALA A 58 11.83 -21.17 -34.21
N ARG A 59 10.99 -20.29 -34.73
CA ARG A 59 11.28 -18.85 -34.86
C ARG A 59 11.45 -18.15 -33.48
N MET A 60 10.68 -18.57 -32.48
CA MET A 60 10.86 -18.09 -31.10
C MET A 60 12.20 -18.54 -30.52
N ASP A 61 12.57 -19.79 -30.73
CA ASP A 61 13.87 -20.33 -30.29
C ASP A 61 15.07 -19.65 -30.95
N GLU A 62 14.95 -19.29 -32.23
CA GLU A 62 15.98 -18.55 -32.97
C GLU A 62 16.11 -17.09 -32.49
N ASN A 63 15.00 -16.38 -32.31
CA ASN A 63 14.97 -14.92 -32.20
C ASN A 63 14.80 -14.40 -30.77
N LEU A 64 14.24 -15.19 -29.82
CA LEU A 64 13.92 -14.75 -28.49
C LEU A 64 14.87 -15.38 -27.47
N SER A 65 15.87 -14.61 -27.01
CA SER A 65 16.86 -15.07 -26.03
C SER A 65 16.24 -15.57 -24.73
N TRP A 66 15.18 -14.91 -24.26
CA TRP A 66 14.46 -15.29 -23.05
C TRP A 66 13.73 -16.64 -23.20
N TYR A 67 13.25 -16.99 -24.39
CA TYR A 67 12.59 -18.26 -24.66
C TYR A 67 13.56 -19.43 -24.52
N ARG A 68 14.80 -19.29 -25.03
CA ARG A 68 15.85 -20.31 -24.94
C ARG A 68 16.25 -20.69 -23.53
N VAL A 69 16.26 -19.71 -22.61
CA VAL A 69 16.64 -19.92 -21.20
C VAL A 69 15.47 -20.33 -20.31
N MET A 70 14.26 -20.38 -20.87
CA MET A 70 13.06 -20.74 -20.12
C MET A 70 13.01 -22.24 -19.80
N PRO A 71 12.47 -22.63 -18.62
CA PRO A 71 12.26 -24.03 -18.27
C PRO A 71 11.46 -24.80 -19.33
N PRO A 72 11.79 -26.08 -19.60
CA PRO A 72 11.11 -26.88 -20.63
C PRO A 72 9.59 -26.97 -20.49
N GLU A 73 9.10 -27.00 -19.26
CA GLU A 73 7.66 -27.02 -18.94
C GLU A 73 6.96 -25.77 -19.48
N ASN A 74 7.52 -24.60 -19.23
CA ASN A 74 6.98 -23.32 -19.70
C ASN A 74 7.04 -23.20 -21.23
N ARG A 75 8.11 -23.72 -21.87
CA ARG A 75 8.21 -23.77 -23.33
C ARG A 75 7.13 -24.64 -23.95
N SER A 76 6.82 -25.78 -23.32
CA SER A 76 5.72 -26.66 -23.75
C SER A 76 4.38 -25.95 -23.71
N TRP A 77 4.12 -25.19 -22.64
CA TRP A 77 2.91 -24.37 -22.51
C TRP A 77 2.80 -23.28 -23.58
N ILE A 78 3.91 -22.60 -23.88
CA ILE A 78 3.95 -21.59 -24.96
C ILE A 78 3.62 -22.23 -26.30
N GLY A 79 4.12 -23.44 -26.55
CA GLY A 79 3.80 -24.20 -27.75
C GLY A 79 2.30 -24.49 -27.87
N LEU A 80 1.66 -24.90 -26.81
CA LEU A 80 0.20 -25.13 -26.75
C LEU A 80 -0.59 -23.83 -26.98
N VAL A 81 -0.15 -22.70 -26.41
CA VAL A 81 -0.79 -21.39 -26.63
C VAL A 81 -0.65 -20.93 -28.07
N ALA A 82 0.51 -21.09 -28.69
CA ALA A 82 0.71 -20.78 -30.12
C ALA A 82 -0.19 -21.66 -31.02
N GLN A 83 -0.28 -22.95 -30.73
CA GLN A 83 -1.17 -23.87 -31.45
C GLN A 83 -2.65 -23.49 -31.27
N ALA A 84 -3.07 -23.18 -30.04
CA ALA A 84 -4.44 -22.74 -29.75
C ALA A 84 -4.76 -21.41 -30.45
N GLY A 85 -3.82 -20.47 -30.50
CA GLY A 85 -3.97 -19.20 -31.23
C GLY A 85 -4.17 -19.37 -32.72
N ILE A 86 -3.41 -20.27 -33.38
CA ILE A 86 -3.58 -20.57 -34.78
C ILE A 86 -4.90 -21.30 -35.05
N ALA A 87 -5.31 -22.23 -34.17
CA ALA A 87 -6.60 -22.90 -34.26
C ALA A 87 -7.76 -21.93 -34.12
N ALA A 88 -7.68 -21.00 -33.14
CA ALA A 88 -8.68 -19.96 -32.93
C ALA A 88 -8.77 -19.00 -34.12
N PHE A 89 -7.62 -18.62 -34.74
CA PHE A 89 -7.62 -17.85 -35.98
C PHE A 89 -8.31 -18.59 -37.13
N THR A 90 -8.05 -19.87 -37.27
CA THR A 90 -8.67 -20.73 -38.32
C THR A 90 -10.20 -20.78 -38.15
N GLU A 91 -10.66 -20.96 -36.93
CA GLU A 91 -12.10 -20.97 -36.61
C GLU A 91 -12.75 -19.59 -36.82
N TRP A 92 -12.05 -18.53 -36.40
CA TRP A 92 -12.50 -17.15 -36.62
C TRP A 92 -12.59 -16.82 -38.11
N PHE A 93 -11.60 -17.22 -38.92
CA PHE A 93 -11.61 -17.02 -40.35
C PHE A 93 -12.74 -17.83 -41.04
N ARG A 94 -13.06 -19.02 -40.52
CA ARG A 94 -14.15 -19.85 -41.02
C ARG A 94 -15.54 -19.18 -40.92
N HIS A 95 -15.76 -18.41 -39.88
CA HIS A 95 -17.05 -17.78 -39.55
C HIS A 95 -16.96 -16.25 -39.54
N PRO A 96 -16.76 -15.58 -40.67
CA PRO A 96 -16.64 -14.13 -40.72
C PRO A 96 -17.95 -13.48 -40.31
N GLY A 97 -17.90 -12.66 -39.26
CA GLY A 97 -19.06 -11.92 -38.73
C GLY A 97 -19.77 -12.54 -37.53
N ALA A 98 -19.34 -13.68 -37.02
CA ALA A 98 -19.80 -14.18 -35.74
C ALA A 98 -19.21 -13.31 -34.61
N PRO A 99 -20.01 -12.89 -33.60
CA PRO A 99 -19.46 -12.22 -32.41
C PRO A 99 -18.67 -13.24 -31.60
N GLN A 100 -17.39 -13.36 -31.87
CA GLN A 100 -16.53 -14.29 -31.15
C GLN A 100 -15.73 -13.51 -30.11
N ALA A 101 -15.84 -13.95 -28.85
CA ALA A 101 -14.96 -13.52 -27.79
C ALA A 101 -13.60 -14.20 -27.94
N ILE A 102 -12.68 -13.59 -28.70
CA ILE A 102 -11.33 -14.13 -28.99
C ILE A 102 -10.51 -14.33 -27.71
N SER A 103 -10.88 -13.63 -26.63
CA SER A 103 -10.06 -13.54 -25.42
C SER A 103 -10.09 -14.77 -24.52
N THR A 104 -11.19 -15.55 -24.52
CA THR A 104 -11.40 -16.58 -23.49
C THR A 104 -10.74 -17.90 -23.84
N ASP A 105 -10.67 -18.26 -25.11
CA ASP A 105 -10.24 -19.60 -25.53
C ASP A 105 -8.72 -19.72 -25.73
N VAL A 106 -8.04 -18.66 -26.18
CA VAL A 106 -6.59 -18.70 -26.45
C VAL A 106 -5.78 -18.66 -25.15
N PHE A 107 -6.17 -17.83 -24.21
CA PHE A 107 -5.49 -17.68 -22.90
C PHE A 107 -6.11 -18.53 -21.79
N GLY A 108 -7.34 -19.01 -21.95
CA GLY A 108 -8.02 -19.88 -20.99
C GLY A 108 -7.41 -21.28 -20.86
N THR A 109 -6.66 -21.71 -21.88
CA THR A 109 -5.89 -22.98 -21.84
C THR A 109 -4.56 -22.85 -21.10
N ALA A 110 -4.09 -21.62 -20.81
CA ALA A 110 -2.86 -21.41 -20.07
C ALA A 110 -3.14 -21.48 -18.56
N PRO A 111 -2.37 -22.28 -17.79
CA PRO A 111 -2.45 -22.24 -16.34
C PRO A 111 -2.21 -20.82 -15.82
N ARG A 112 -2.87 -20.46 -14.70
CA ARG A 112 -2.65 -19.18 -14.04
C ARG A 112 -1.18 -18.92 -13.66
N GLU A 113 -0.41 -20.01 -13.51
CA GLU A 113 1.03 -20.00 -13.29
C GLU A 113 1.80 -19.42 -14.47
N LEU A 114 1.34 -19.64 -15.72
CA LEU A 114 2.02 -19.12 -16.90
C LEU A 114 1.97 -17.59 -16.96
N THR A 115 0.86 -16.96 -16.57
CA THR A 115 0.75 -15.49 -16.49
C THR A 115 1.62 -14.86 -15.40
N ARG A 116 2.14 -15.69 -14.48
CA ARG A 116 3.17 -15.29 -13.50
C ARG A 116 4.58 -15.47 -14.04
N ALA A 117 4.80 -16.47 -14.89
CA ALA A 117 6.11 -16.82 -15.42
C ALA A 117 6.48 -16.03 -16.70
N VAL A 118 5.50 -15.49 -17.43
CA VAL A 118 5.68 -14.77 -18.69
C VAL A 118 5.17 -13.34 -18.56
N THR A 119 6.02 -12.36 -18.82
CA THR A 119 5.65 -10.94 -18.78
C THR A 119 4.78 -10.53 -19.97
N LEU A 120 4.03 -9.42 -19.86
CA LEU A 120 3.28 -8.84 -21.00
C LEU A 120 4.17 -8.62 -22.23
N ARG A 121 5.39 -8.10 -22.03
CA ARG A 121 6.35 -7.89 -23.13
C ARG A 121 6.68 -9.21 -23.86
N GLN A 122 6.98 -10.26 -23.11
CA GLN A 122 7.29 -11.58 -23.66
C GLN A 122 6.08 -12.16 -24.40
N THR A 123 4.87 -11.99 -23.87
CA THR A 123 3.64 -12.44 -24.52
C THR A 123 3.39 -11.68 -25.83
N VAL A 124 3.62 -10.38 -25.87
CA VAL A 124 3.51 -9.57 -27.08
C VAL A 124 4.53 -10.01 -28.13
N GLU A 125 5.79 -10.28 -27.74
CA GLU A 125 6.84 -10.79 -28.63
C GLU A 125 6.46 -12.17 -29.20
N MET A 126 5.92 -13.08 -28.39
CA MET A 126 5.43 -14.40 -28.80
C MET A 126 4.26 -14.31 -29.81
N VAL A 127 3.26 -13.50 -29.48
CA VAL A 127 2.08 -13.28 -30.35
C VAL A 127 2.53 -12.70 -31.70
N ARG A 128 3.39 -11.69 -31.66
CA ARG A 128 3.93 -11.07 -32.87
C ARG A 128 4.69 -12.09 -33.76
N THR A 129 5.58 -12.88 -33.16
CA THR A 129 6.34 -13.93 -33.88
C THR A 129 5.40 -14.96 -34.51
N THR A 130 4.33 -15.34 -33.80
CA THR A 130 3.33 -16.29 -34.32
C THR A 130 2.59 -15.70 -35.54
N ILE A 131 2.18 -14.43 -35.46
CA ILE A 131 1.50 -13.71 -36.56
C ILE A 131 2.43 -13.57 -37.75
N GLU A 132 3.68 -13.19 -37.58
CA GLU A 132 4.70 -13.07 -38.66
C GLU A 132 4.90 -14.39 -39.41
N VAL A 133 4.89 -15.52 -38.68
CA VAL A 133 5.01 -16.86 -39.32
C VAL A 133 3.77 -17.17 -40.16
N VAL A 134 2.58 -16.88 -39.68
CA VAL A 134 1.34 -17.09 -40.44
C VAL A 134 1.30 -16.16 -41.65
N GLU A 135 1.69 -14.89 -41.51
CA GLU A 135 1.74 -13.88 -42.56
C GLU A 135 2.68 -14.30 -43.70
N THR A 136 3.87 -14.79 -43.37
CA THR A 136 4.85 -15.28 -44.33
C THR A 136 4.33 -16.49 -45.13
N ALA A 137 3.48 -17.31 -44.55
CA ALA A 137 2.91 -18.52 -45.15
C ALA A 137 1.61 -18.26 -45.93
N VAL A 138 1.09 -17.02 -45.97
CA VAL A 138 -0.20 -16.71 -46.61
C VAL A 138 -0.26 -17.16 -48.04
N ASP A 139 0.79 -16.91 -48.84
CA ASP A 139 0.81 -17.23 -50.26
C ASP A 139 0.83 -18.75 -50.56
N GLU A 140 1.33 -19.54 -49.59
CA GLU A 140 1.33 -21.01 -49.70
C GLU A 140 -0.01 -21.63 -49.22
N ILE A 141 -0.70 -20.97 -48.29
CA ILE A 141 -1.89 -21.49 -47.65
C ILE A 141 -3.17 -21.05 -48.36
N ALA A 142 -3.20 -19.81 -48.84
CA ALA A 142 -4.39 -19.29 -49.51
C ALA A 142 -4.68 -20.09 -50.80
N ALA A 143 -5.94 -20.34 -51.07
CA ALA A 143 -6.35 -20.78 -52.37
C ALA A 143 -6.16 -19.64 -53.40
N PRO A 144 -5.87 -19.92 -54.66
CA PRO A 144 -5.65 -18.88 -55.68
C PRO A 144 -6.78 -17.83 -55.69
N GLY A 145 -6.44 -16.55 -55.46
CA GLY A 145 -7.37 -15.43 -55.33
C GLY A 145 -7.95 -15.23 -53.93
N GLY A 146 -7.45 -15.95 -52.92
CA GLY A 146 -7.84 -15.82 -51.50
C GLY A 146 -6.81 -15.09 -50.64
N GLU A 147 -5.66 -14.70 -51.19
CA GLU A 147 -4.51 -14.17 -50.46
C GLU A 147 -4.84 -12.87 -49.75
N ASP A 148 -5.48 -11.92 -50.42
CA ASP A 148 -5.85 -10.62 -49.82
C ASP A 148 -6.89 -10.76 -48.73
N ALA A 149 -7.85 -11.69 -48.91
CA ALA A 149 -8.86 -11.97 -47.90
C ALA A 149 -8.23 -12.58 -46.65
N LEU A 150 -7.26 -13.50 -46.80
CA LEU A 150 -6.56 -14.12 -45.69
C LEU A 150 -5.66 -13.10 -44.95
N ARG A 151 -4.92 -12.25 -45.68
CA ARG A 151 -4.10 -11.16 -45.10
C ARG A 151 -4.98 -10.15 -44.35
N GLY A 152 -6.07 -9.70 -44.97
CA GLY A 152 -6.99 -8.79 -44.32
C GLY A 152 -7.59 -9.38 -43.03
N ALA A 153 -7.95 -10.65 -43.06
CA ALA A 153 -8.45 -11.37 -41.90
C ALA A 153 -7.38 -11.48 -40.78
N LEU A 154 -6.14 -11.82 -41.14
CA LEU A 154 -5.03 -11.92 -40.21
C LEU A 154 -4.74 -10.57 -39.50
N LEU A 155 -4.78 -9.46 -40.25
CA LEU A 155 -4.59 -8.12 -39.65
C LEU A 155 -5.69 -7.76 -38.64
N VAL A 156 -6.94 -8.07 -38.96
CA VAL A 156 -8.05 -7.84 -38.02
C VAL A 156 -7.89 -8.71 -36.77
N TYR A 157 -7.58 -10.01 -36.98
CA TYR A 157 -7.38 -10.93 -35.86
C TYR A 157 -6.18 -10.53 -35.01
N ALA A 158 -5.06 -10.11 -35.61
CA ALA A 158 -3.88 -9.62 -34.89
C ALA A 158 -4.19 -8.43 -33.99
N ARG A 159 -5.01 -7.51 -34.46
CA ARG A 159 -5.49 -6.37 -33.65
C ARG A 159 -6.31 -6.86 -32.46
N GLU A 160 -7.29 -7.74 -32.68
CA GLU A 160 -8.16 -8.24 -31.63
C GLU A 160 -7.40 -9.03 -30.56
N ILE A 161 -6.45 -9.90 -30.97
CA ILE A 161 -5.64 -10.68 -30.04
C ILE A 161 -4.69 -9.78 -29.21
N ALA A 162 -4.19 -8.68 -29.80
CA ALA A 162 -3.37 -7.71 -29.11
C ALA A 162 -4.16 -7.01 -27.98
N PHE A 163 -5.40 -6.57 -28.25
CA PHE A 163 -6.26 -5.99 -27.24
C PHE A 163 -6.67 -7.01 -26.18
N ALA A 164 -7.01 -8.23 -26.58
CA ALA A 164 -7.33 -9.30 -25.64
C ALA A 164 -6.16 -9.60 -24.68
N THR A 165 -4.94 -9.66 -25.23
CA THR A 165 -3.72 -9.84 -24.45
C THR A 165 -3.56 -8.70 -23.41
N ALA A 166 -3.70 -7.45 -23.85
CA ALA A 166 -3.60 -6.29 -22.96
C ALA A 166 -4.64 -6.35 -21.83
N GLN A 167 -5.90 -6.71 -22.14
CA GLN A 167 -6.96 -6.84 -21.15
C GLN A 167 -6.67 -7.93 -20.11
N VAL A 168 -6.21 -9.12 -20.53
CA VAL A 168 -5.86 -10.20 -19.59
C VAL A 168 -4.77 -9.78 -18.63
N TYR A 169 -3.73 -9.10 -19.12
CA TYR A 169 -2.64 -8.62 -18.25
C TYR A 169 -3.07 -7.44 -17.35
N ALA A 170 -3.93 -6.54 -17.85
CA ALA A 170 -4.49 -5.46 -17.03
C ALA A 170 -5.33 -6.04 -15.88
N GLN A 171 -6.25 -6.97 -16.15
CA GLN A 171 -7.05 -7.63 -15.13
C GLN A 171 -6.19 -8.41 -14.11
N ALA A 172 -5.13 -9.09 -14.58
CA ALA A 172 -4.22 -9.80 -13.68
C ALA A 172 -3.42 -8.83 -12.78
N ALA A 173 -3.04 -7.66 -13.30
CA ALA A 173 -2.37 -6.61 -12.54
C ALA A 173 -3.30 -5.96 -11.50
N GLU A 174 -4.54 -5.65 -11.88
CA GLU A 174 -5.58 -5.11 -10.99
C GLU A 174 -5.89 -6.10 -9.85
N ALA A 175 -6.07 -7.39 -10.18
CA ALA A 175 -6.33 -8.42 -9.18
C ALA A 175 -5.15 -8.58 -8.20
N ARG A 176 -3.91 -8.46 -8.66
CA ARG A 176 -2.71 -8.50 -7.82
C ARG A 176 -2.64 -7.26 -6.93
N GLY A 177 -2.85 -6.07 -7.49
CA GLY A 177 -2.87 -4.81 -6.73
C GLY A 177 -3.92 -4.82 -5.62
N ALA A 178 -5.13 -5.32 -5.89
CA ALA A 178 -6.18 -5.46 -4.89
C ALA A 178 -5.81 -6.46 -3.78
N TRP A 179 -5.12 -7.56 -4.13
CA TRP A 179 -4.63 -8.54 -3.16
C TRP A 179 -3.54 -7.94 -2.27
N ASP A 180 -2.56 -7.27 -2.86
CA ASP A 180 -1.46 -6.62 -2.13
C ASP A 180 -2.01 -5.55 -1.17
N ALA A 181 -2.94 -4.71 -1.62
CA ALA A 181 -3.60 -3.70 -0.78
C ALA A 181 -4.37 -4.32 0.39
N ARG A 182 -5.01 -5.48 0.16
CA ARG A 182 -5.71 -6.21 1.23
C ARG A 182 -4.75 -6.78 2.27
N LEU A 183 -3.65 -7.40 1.85
CA LEU A 183 -2.61 -7.89 2.77
C LEU A 183 -2.00 -6.74 3.58
N GLU A 184 -1.67 -5.64 2.92
CA GLU A 184 -1.12 -4.45 3.57
C GLU A 184 -2.07 -3.89 4.63
N SER A 185 -3.37 -3.78 4.31
CA SER A 185 -4.38 -3.34 5.26
C SER A 185 -4.51 -4.26 6.47
N LEU A 186 -4.37 -5.58 6.29
CA LEU A 186 -4.40 -6.54 7.39
C LEU A 186 -3.22 -6.32 8.35
N VAL A 187 -2.00 -6.20 7.82
CA VAL A 187 -0.79 -5.95 8.63
C VAL A 187 -0.89 -4.63 9.38
N VAL A 188 -1.28 -3.53 8.69
CA VAL A 188 -1.43 -2.23 9.33
C VAL A 188 -2.50 -2.26 10.43
N ASN A 189 -3.63 -2.95 10.19
CA ASN A 189 -4.68 -3.09 11.19
C ASN A 189 -4.20 -3.87 12.41
N ALA A 190 -3.49 -5.00 12.22
CA ALA A 190 -2.93 -5.80 13.32
C ALA A 190 -1.94 -4.99 14.17
N VAL A 191 -1.05 -4.21 13.54
CA VAL A 191 -0.13 -3.31 14.25
C VAL A 191 -0.88 -2.24 15.06
N VAL A 192 -1.93 -1.63 14.50
CA VAL A 192 -2.69 -0.57 15.18
C VAL A 192 -3.57 -1.13 16.29
N SER A 193 -4.16 -2.32 16.13
CA SER A 193 -4.97 -2.98 17.16
C SER A 193 -4.14 -3.61 18.28
N GLY A 194 -2.84 -3.81 18.06
CA GLY A 194 -1.96 -4.47 19.04
C GLY A 194 -1.99 -6.00 18.97
N GLU A 195 -2.43 -6.54 17.85
CA GLU A 195 -2.59 -7.97 17.59
C GLU A 195 -1.54 -8.52 16.60
N ALA A 196 -0.51 -7.73 16.29
CA ALA A 196 0.52 -8.11 15.34
C ALA A 196 1.29 -9.37 15.78
N ASP A 197 1.35 -10.36 14.91
CA ASP A 197 1.99 -11.66 15.14
C ASP A 197 3.03 -12.03 14.07
N GLU A 198 3.62 -13.22 14.16
CA GLU A 198 4.56 -13.75 13.15
C GLU A 198 3.91 -13.93 11.77
N GLY A 199 2.60 -14.17 11.72
CA GLY A 199 1.85 -14.26 10.48
C GLY A 199 1.81 -12.92 9.75
N ASP A 200 1.76 -11.80 10.48
CA ASP A 200 1.80 -10.46 9.90
C ASP A 200 3.19 -10.10 9.36
N VAL A 201 4.25 -10.56 10.03
CA VAL A 201 5.63 -10.45 9.49
C VAL A 201 5.74 -11.21 8.17
N SER A 202 5.19 -12.42 8.09
CA SER A 202 5.18 -13.22 6.85
C SER A 202 4.35 -12.54 5.74
N ARG A 203 3.21 -11.93 6.07
CA ARG A 203 2.40 -11.15 5.11
C ARG A 203 3.16 -9.92 4.61
N ALA A 204 3.83 -9.20 5.51
CA ALA A 204 4.66 -8.05 5.17
C ALA A 204 5.82 -8.45 4.24
N ALA A 205 6.50 -9.57 4.52
CA ALA A 205 7.55 -10.11 3.67
C ALA A 205 7.05 -10.43 2.24
N ALA A 206 5.82 -10.95 2.11
CA ALA A 206 5.19 -11.18 0.80
C ALA A 206 4.94 -9.89 0.02
N LEU A 207 4.85 -8.73 0.70
CA LEU A 207 4.72 -7.39 0.12
C LEU A 207 6.07 -6.72 -0.17
N GLY A 208 7.19 -7.41 0.10
CA GLY A 208 8.54 -6.88 -0.08
C GLY A 208 9.08 -6.09 1.11
N TRP A 209 8.54 -6.34 2.31
CA TRP A 209 9.08 -5.82 3.55
C TRP A 209 10.27 -6.69 4.00
N ASP A 210 11.48 -6.20 3.82
CA ASP A 210 12.73 -6.94 4.09
C ASP A 210 13.12 -6.94 5.57
N SER A 211 12.13 -6.87 6.47
CA SER A 211 12.34 -6.84 7.93
C SER A 211 13.37 -5.81 8.39
N PRO A 212 13.17 -4.53 8.05
CA PRO A 212 14.13 -3.50 8.42
C PRO A 212 14.21 -3.38 9.94
N GLU A 213 15.40 -3.27 10.44
CA GLU A 213 15.64 -2.77 11.80
C GLU A 213 15.18 -1.31 11.87
N ARG A 214 14.69 -0.87 13.04
CA ARG A 214 14.20 0.49 13.28
C ARG A 214 12.98 0.88 12.46
N VAL A 215 11.86 0.70 13.11
CA VAL A 215 10.54 0.98 12.57
C VAL A 215 9.90 2.13 13.34
N THR A 216 9.15 2.99 12.67
CA THR A 216 8.26 3.99 13.27
C THR A 216 6.90 3.97 12.60
N VAL A 217 5.88 4.48 13.28
CA VAL A 217 4.55 4.61 12.71
C VAL A 217 4.13 6.07 12.66
N VAL A 218 3.73 6.53 11.49
CA VAL A 218 3.25 7.90 11.28
C VAL A 218 1.73 7.86 11.08
N VAL A 219 1.02 8.68 11.84
CA VAL A 219 -0.45 8.75 11.81
C VAL A 219 -0.91 10.18 11.60
N GLY A 220 -1.90 10.37 10.71
CA GLY A 220 -2.54 11.66 10.46
C GLY A 220 -3.91 11.47 9.82
N SER A 221 -4.55 12.56 9.40
CA SER A 221 -5.82 12.48 8.68
C SER A 221 -5.61 11.99 7.26
N ALA A 222 -6.49 11.07 6.81
CA ALA A 222 -6.55 10.67 5.41
C ALA A 222 -7.14 11.80 4.57
N PRO A 223 -6.65 12.05 3.36
CA PRO A 223 -7.30 12.96 2.42
C PRO A 223 -8.64 12.38 1.94
N ASP A 224 -9.56 13.26 1.51
CA ASP A 224 -10.82 12.86 0.86
C ASP A 224 -10.62 12.39 -0.60
N ALA A 225 -9.37 12.16 -1.01
CA ALA A 225 -8.99 11.68 -2.32
C ALA A 225 -9.05 10.15 -2.40
N ASP A 226 -8.89 9.63 -3.63
CA ASP A 226 -8.77 8.20 -3.89
C ASP A 226 -7.62 7.59 -3.05
N ASN A 227 -7.94 6.54 -2.31
CA ASN A 227 -6.99 5.84 -1.45
C ASN A 227 -5.81 5.27 -2.24
N GLU A 228 -6.01 4.80 -3.48
CA GLU A 228 -4.94 4.26 -4.32
C GLU A 228 -3.92 5.34 -4.70
N LEU A 229 -4.39 6.53 -5.07
CA LEU A 229 -3.52 7.67 -5.38
C LEU A 229 -2.72 8.12 -4.15
N THR A 230 -3.34 8.10 -2.98
CA THR A 230 -2.70 8.45 -1.71
C THR A 230 -1.60 7.45 -1.36
N VAL A 231 -1.89 6.15 -1.44
CA VAL A 231 -0.93 5.06 -1.17
C VAL A 231 0.25 5.13 -2.14
N GLU A 232 0.00 5.34 -3.44
CA GLU A 232 1.08 5.45 -4.43
C GLU A 232 1.95 6.70 -4.22
N ALA A 233 1.36 7.81 -3.77
CA ALA A 233 2.12 9.00 -3.40
C ALA A 233 3.04 8.75 -2.20
N ILE A 234 2.57 8.03 -1.17
CA ILE A 234 3.39 7.60 -0.02
C ILE A 234 4.53 6.68 -0.48
N ARG A 235 4.21 5.64 -1.26
CA ARG A 235 5.21 4.70 -1.78
C ARG A 235 6.29 5.39 -2.61
N ARG A 236 5.91 6.36 -3.44
CA ARG A 236 6.84 7.15 -4.25
C ARG A 236 7.78 7.99 -3.37
N ALA A 237 7.24 8.67 -2.36
CA ALA A 237 8.01 9.46 -1.42
C ALA A 237 8.99 8.58 -0.61
N ALA A 238 8.53 7.41 -0.17
CA ALA A 238 9.34 6.44 0.56
C ALA A 238 10.50 5.89 -0.29
N ARG A 239 10.25 5.54 -1.57
CA ARG A 239 11.30 5.10 -2.50
C ARG A 239 12.38 6.18 -2.68
N TYR A 240 11.97 7.45 -2.81
CA TYR A 240 12.91 8.55 -2.93
C TYR A 240 13.78 8.71 -1.67
N ALA A 241 13.19 8.51 -0.50
CA ALA A 241 13.87 8.57 0.79
C ALA A 241 14.58 7.24 1.18
N LYS A 242 14.54 6.21 0.32
CA LYS A 242 15.10 4.86 0.57
C LYS A 242 14.53 4.19 1.82
N MET A 243 13.26 4.41 2.09
CA MET A 243 12.53 3.79 3.20
C MET A 243 11.56 2.73 2.67
N GLN A 244 11.27 1.73 3.50
CA GLN A 244 10.19 0.78 3.26
C GLN A 244 8.93 1.28 3.96
N VAL A 245 7.76 1.08 3.36
CA VAL A 245 6.49 1.52 3.95
C VAL A 245 5.42 0.47 3.78
N LEU A 246 4.56 0.34 4.82
CA LEU A 246 3.26 -0.30 4.74
C LEU A 246 2.21 0.77 5.10
N THR A 247 1.17 0.87 4.29
CA THR A 247 0.22 1.98 4.35
C THR A 247 -1.21 1.46 4.49
N GLY A 248 -1.99 2.07 5.35
CA GLY A 248 -3.40 1.74 5.51
C GLY A 248 -4.25 2.95 5.83
N VAL A 249 -5.48 2.97 5.32
CA VAL A 249 -6.49 3.96 5.69
C VAL A 249 -7.50 3.29 6.61
N LEU A 250 -7.53 3.70 7.87
CA LEU A 250 -8.40 3.18 8.92
C LEU A 250 -9.46 4.24 9.28
N GLY A 251 -10.62 4.16 8.66
CA GLY A 251 -11.64 5.20 8.73
C GLY A 251 -11.13 6.51 8.13
N LYS A 252 -11.01 7.55 8.95
CA LYS A 252 -10.48 8.87 8.53
C LYS A 252 -8.99 9.05 8.80
N ARG A 253 -8.27 7.99 9.15
CA ARG A 253 -6.84 8.07 9.49
C ARG A 253 -6.00 7.38 8.43
N LEU A 254 -4.96 8.05 8.00
CA LEU A 254 -3.88 7.48 7.21
C LEU A 254 -2.79 7.04 8.20
N VAL A 255 -2.44 5.76 8.13
CA VAL A 255 -1.39 5.14 8.95
C VAL A 255 -0.30 4.66 8.03
N VAL A 256 0.94 5.03 8.32
CA VAL A 256 2.12 4.61 7.55
C VAL A 256 3.14 4.00 8.51
N ILE A 257 3.40 2.71 8.38
CA ILE A 257 4.49 2.04 9.07
C ILE A 257 5.73 2.25 8.22
N VAL A 258 6.81 2.77 8.81
CA VAL A 258 8.03 3.15 8.10
C VAL A 258 9.20 2.37 8.67
N GLY A 259 9.91 1.65 7.82
CA GLY A 259 11.10 0.91 8.18
C GLY A 259 12.37 1.46 7.52
N GLY A 260 13.52 1.23 8.18
CA GLY A 260 14.82 1.67 7.67
C GLY A 260 15.10 3.16 7.91
N THR A 261 14.63 3.71 9.03
CA THR A 261 14.87 5.10 9.42
C THR A 261 15.47 5.19 10.82
N ASP A 262 16.37 6.17 11.01
CA ASP A 262 16.97 6.49 12.31
C ASP A 262 16.28 7.67 13.01
N ASP A 263 15.42 8.39 12.28
CA ASP A 263 14.76 9.62 12.74
C ASP A 263 13.27 9.63 12.32
N PRO A 264 12.35 9.39 13.26
CA PRO A 264 10.92 9.38 13.00
C PRO A 264 10.38 10.69 12.41
N LEU A 265 10.88 11.83 12.89
CA LEU A 265 10.42 13.14 12.42
C LEU A 265 10.91 13.43 11.00
N ARG A 266 12.13 13.02 10.65
CA ARG A 266 12.64 13.15 9.29
C ARG A 266 11.86 12.24 8.34
N ALA A 267 11.57 11.01 8.75
CA ALA A 267 10.74 10.10 7.99
C ALA A 267 9.33 10.70 7.74
N ALA A 268 8.67 11.17 8.81
CA ALA A 268 7.36 11.80 8.71
C ALA A 268 7.37 13.07 7.83
N LYS A 269 8.41 13.92 7.90
CA LYS A 269 8.56 15.09 7.02
C LYS A 269 8.65 14.70 5.54
N SER A 270 9.37 13.62 5.23
CA SER A 270 9.49 13.12 3.86
C SER A 270 8.15 12.60 3.30
N LEU A 271 7.27 12.13 4.17
CA LEU A 271 5.98 11.51 3.82
C LEU A 271 4.78 12.44 4.04
N ILE A 272 4.98 13.71 4.39
CA ILE A 272 3.90 14.59 4.89
C ILE A 272 2.90 15.03 3.83
N ALA A 273 3.34 15.15 2.57
CA ALA A 273 2.54 15.73 1.49
C ALA A 273 1.21 14.99 1.20
N PRO A 274 1.14 13.64 1.24
CA PRO A 274 -0.10 12.91 1.03
C PRO A 274 -1.11 12.96 2.20
N PHE A 275 -0.70 13.43 3.39
CA PHE A 275 -1.64 13.57 4.50
C PHE A 275 -2.53 14.80 4.33
N ALA A 276 -3.80 14.69 4.70
CA ALA A 276 -4.74 15.79 4.76
C ALA A 276 -4.26 16.90 5.73
N ALA A 277 -4.94 18.06 5.68
CA ALA A 277 -4.69 19.12 6.64
C ALA A 277 -4.91 18.65 8.08
N GLY A 278 -4.18 19.24 9.04
CA GLY A 278 -4.23 18.88 10.44
C GLY A 278 -2.95 18.21 10.95
N PRO A 279 -2.95 17.72 12.19
CA PRO A 279 -1.76 17.16 12.81
C PRO A 279 -1.32 15.85 12.13
N VAL A 280 0.00 15.65 12.12
CA VAL A 280 0.66 14.39 11.72
C VAL A 280 1.63 14.05 12.82
N VAL A 281 1.51 12.85 13.39
CA VAL A 281 2.27 12.42 14.56
C VAL A 281 3.13 11.22 14.18
N ALA A 282 4.41 11.31 14.51
CA ALA A 282 5.36 10.21 14.42
C ALA A 282 5.50 9.52 15.78
N GLY A 283 5.32 8.21 15.82
CA GLY A 283 5.58 7.39 17.00
C GLY A 283 7.07 7.21 17.26
N PRO A 284 7.46 6.70 18.44
CA PRO A 284 8.85 6.40 18.77
C PRO A 284 9.42 5.33 17.85
N LEU A 285 10.75 5.31 17.72
CA LEU A 285 11.47 4.22 17.07
C LEU A 285 11.33 2.94 17.88
N VAL A 286 11.12 1.84 17.19
CA VAL A 286 11.07 0.49 17.73
C VAL A 286 11.93 -0.45 16.88
N GLU A 287 12.19 -1.64 17.40
CA GLU A 287 13.18 -2.56 16.86
C GLU A 287 12.73 -3.16 15.50
N ASP A 288 11.47 -3.54 15.40
CA ASP A 288 10.91 -4.29 14.27
C ASP A 288 9.40 -4.06 14.07
N LEU A 289 8.80 -4.79 13.15
CA LEU A 289 7.38 -4.71 12.84
C LEU A 289 6.49 -5.20 13.99
N GLN A 290 6.89 -6.19 14.78
CA GLN A 290 6.11 -6.67 15.92
C GLN A 290 6.05 -5.60 17.01
N ALA A 291 7.18 -4.94 17.28
CA ALA A 291 7.26 -3.83 18.21
C ALA A 291 6.56 -2.55 17.71
N ALA A 292 6.20 -2.47 16.40
CA ALA A 292 5.55 -1.31 15.79
C ALA A 292 4.19 -0.96 16.44
N THR A 293 3.54 -1.91 17.11
CA THR A 293 2.36 -1.66 17.95
C THR A 293 2.58 -0.54 18.96
N ARG A 294 3.73 -0.50 19.63
CA ARG A 294 4.05 0.55 20.61
C ARG A 294 4.13 1.93 19.91
N SER A 295 4.76 1.98 18.75
CA SER A 295 4.87 3.19 17.95
C SER A 295 3.50 3.67 17.44
N ALA A 296 2.65 2.75 16.95
CA ALA A 296 1.30 3.04 16.48
C ALA A 296 0.38 3.56 17.58
N GLN A 297 0.42 2.95 18.76
CA GLN A 297 -0.35 3.37 19.92
C GLN A 297 0.07 4.76 20.37
N ALA A 298 1.38 5.04 20.48
CA ALA A 298 1.91 6.34 20.83
C ALA A 298 1.50 7.43 19.83
N ALA A 299 1.65 7.16 18.51
CA ALA A 299 1.25 8.09 17.46
C ALA A 299 -0.26 8.35 17.46
N THR A 300 -1.08 7.31 17.65
CA THR A 300 -2.54 7.42 17.69
C THR A 300 -3.01 8.20 18.93
N ALA A 301 -2.40 7.97 20.10
CA ALA A 301 -2.68 8.73 21.31
C ALA A 301 -2.24 10.18 21.14
N GLY A 302 -1.06 10.42 20.54
CA GLY A 302 -0.57 11.74 20.21
C GLY A 302 -1.50 12.50 19.27
N LEU A 303 -2.00 11.85 18.21
CA LEU A 303 -2.95 12.46 17.28
C LEU A 303 -4.22 12.97 17.98
N ARG A 304 -4.75 12.20 18.93
CA ARG A 304 -5.92 12.61 19.74
C ARG A 304 -5.59 13.76 20.69
N ALA A 305 -4.40 13.72 21.29
CA ALA A 305 -3.96 14.70 22.27
C ALA A 305 -3.45 16.02 21.66
N CYS A 306 -3.10 16.02 20.38
CA CYS A 306 -2.48 17.15 19.68
C CYS A 306 -3.37 18.41 19.68
N ALA A 307 -4.69 18.27 19.80
CA ALA A 307 -5.62 19.39 19.94
C ALA A 307 -5.34 20.27 21.18
N ALA A 308 -4.70 19.70 22.21
CA ALA A 308 -4.32 20.44 23.41
C ALA A 308 -3.04 21.28 23.24
N TRP A 309 -2.34 21.15 22.13
CA TRP A 309 -1.20 21.97 21.74
C TRP A 309 -1.42 22.57 20.34
N PRO A 310 -2.14 23.70 20.23
CA PRO A 310 -2.49 24.29 18.93
C PRO A 310 -1.30 24.63 18.03
N ASP A 311 -0.18 25.04 18.63
CA ASP A 311 1.07 25.41 17.94
C ASP A 311 2.05 24.21 17.77
N ALA A 312 1.57 22.98 17.88
CA ALA A 312 2.39 21.80 17.69
C ALA A 312 2.99 21.79 16.26
N PRO A 313 4.29 21.48 16.11
CA PRO A 313 4.89 21.38 14.79
C PRO A 313 4.23 20.26 13.96
N ARG A 314 4.31 20.40 12.66
CA ARG A 314 3.80 19.39 11.72
C ARG A 314 4.93 18.86 10.83
N PRO A 315 5.34 17.60 10.97
CA PRO A 315 4.92 16.60 11.96
C PRO A 315 5.45 16.89 13.36
N VAL A 316 4.83 16.23 14.38
CA VAL A 316 5.25 16.25 15.77
C VAL A 316 5.58 14.84 16.25
N ALA A 317 6.57 14.69 17.15
CA ALA A 317 6.84 13.40 17.77
C ALA A 317 5.79 13.10 18.86
N ALA A 318 5.38 11.83 18.97
CA ALA A 318 4.47 11.40 20.03
C ALA A 318 5.04 11.62 21.44
N ASP A 319 6.37 11.62 21.57
CA ASP A 319 7.06 11.84 22.84
C ASP A 319 7.10 13.32 23.23
N ASP A 320 7.05 14.24 22.27
CA ASP A 320 6.85 15.66 22.55
C ASP A 320 5.45 15.97 23.09
N LEU A 321 4.49 15.07 22.89
CA LEU A 321 3.10 15.17 23.34
C LEU A 321 2.84 14.37 24.64
N LEU A 322 3.86 13.91 25.36
CA LEU A 322 3.70 13.14 26.59
C LEU A 322 2.78 13.81 27.61
N PRO A 323 2.90 15.12 27.92
CA PRO A 323 1.99 15.78 28.87
C PRO A 323 0.52 15.74 28.40
N GLU A 324 0.25 16.07 27.14
CA GLU A 324 -1.09 16.11 26.57
C GLU A 324 -1.69 14.70 26.47
N ARG A 325 -0.89 13.71 26.09
CA ARG A 325 -1.27 12.30 26.08
C ARG A 325 -1.66 11.81 27.48
N ALA A 326 -0.86 12.14 28.47
CA ALA A 326 -1.11 11.78 29.86
C ALA A 326 -2.41 12.40 30.39
N MET A 327 -2.68 13.68 30.06
CA MET A 327 -3.93 14.36 30.42
C MET A 327 -5.13 13.80 29.65
N ALA A 328 -4.94 13.34 28.42
CA ALA A 328 -5.96 12.67 27.61
C ALA A 328 -6.25 11.22 28.05
N GLY A 329 -5.60 10.72 29.12
CA GLY A 329 -5.86 9.40 29.68
C GLY A 329 -4.95 8.28 29.18
N ASP A 330 -3.86 8.61 28.48
CA ASP A 330 -2.87 7.62 28.05
C ASP A 330 -2.03 7.14 29.24
N ALA A 331 -2.30 5.90 29.67
CA ALA A 331 -1.60 5.28 30.79
C ALA A 331 -0.11 5.08 30.51
N THR A 332 0.26 4.78 29.26
CA THR A 332 1.66 4.62 28.85
C THR A 332 2.41 5.94 28.98
N ALA A 333 1.83 7.05 28.50
CA ALA A 333 2.45 8.37 28.65
C ALA A 333 2.60 8.78 30.11
N ARG A 334 1.62 8.46 30.98
CA ARG A 334 1.73 8.67 32.42
C ARG A 334 2.89 7.87 33.02
N GLY A 335 2.98 6.59 32.66
CA GLY A 335 4.09 5.72 33.09
C GLY A 335 5.45 6.26 32.67
N LEU A 336 5.61 6.66 31.40
CA LEU A 336 6.85 7.23 30.88
C LEU A 336 7.27 8.50 31.62
N LEU A 337 6.33 9.43 31.87
CA LEU A 337 6.63 10.65 32.64
C LEU A 337 7.09 10.35 34.06
N VAL A 338 6.56 9.30 34.69
CA VAL A 338 6.97 8.89 36.05
C VAL A 338 8.31 8.16 35.99
N GLU A 339 8.46 7.15 35.14
CA GLU A 339 9.62 6.26 35.16
C GLU A 339 10.87 6.88 34.51
N GLU A 340 10.71 7.70 33.47
CA GLU A 340 11.86 8.28 32.75
C GLU A 340 12.22 9.69 33.24
N ILE A 341 11.31 10.41 33.93
CA ILE A 341 11.57 11.76 34.38
C ILE A 341 11.55 11.84 35.91
N TYR A 342 10.43 11.46 36.56
CA TYR A 342 10.29 11.66 38.02
C TYR A 342 11.22 10.73 38.82
N ARG A 343 11.22 9.42 38.51
CA ARG A 343 12.05 8.43 39.23
C ARG A 343 13.55 8.68 39.13
N PRO A 344 14.12 9.04 37.99
CA PRO A 344 15.53 9.44 37.90
C PRO A 344 15.87 10.66 38.74
N LEU A 345 14.99 11.67 38.79
CA LEU A 345 15.17 12.84 39.63
C LEU A 345 15.11 12.49 41.12
N GLU A 346 14.18 11.62 41.53
CA GLU A 346 14.04 11.13 42.89
C GLU A 346 15.30 10.39 43.36
N ARG A 347 15.84 9.49 42.50
CA ARG A 347 17.10 8.76 42.76
C ARG A 347 18.32 9.68 42.82
N ALA A 348 18.34 10.76 42.03
CA ALA A 348 19.42 11.73 42.00
C ALA A 348 19.47 12.64 43.22
N GLY A 349 18.45 12.63 44.07
CA GLY A 349 18.39 13.29 45.37
C GLY A 349 17.28 14.32 45.52
N SER A 350 16.71 14.39 46.72
CA SER A 350 15.58 15.27 47.07
C SER A 350 15.83 16.76 46.75
N ALA A 351 17.07 17.23 46.86
CA ALA A 351 17.41 18.61 46.56
C ALA A 351 17.18 19.00 45.08
N LEU A 352 17.25 18.05 44.14
CA LEU A 352 16.95 18.31 42.70
C LEU A 352 15.44 18.45 42.49
N LEU A 353 14.65 17.55 43.06
CA LEU A 353 13.19 17.60 43.01
C LEU A 353 12.64 18.88 43.62
N GLU A 354 13.14 19.23 44.81
CA GLU A 354 12.76 20.46 45.52
C GLU A 354 13.12 21.71 44.72
N THR A 355 14.37 21.76 44.18
CA THR A 355 14.82 22.90 43.39
C THR A 355 14.01 23.05 42.12
N LEU A 356 13.72 21.96 41.39
CA LEU A 356 12.89 21.98 40.20
C LEU A 356 11.46 22.43 40.51
N SER A 357 10.87 21.90 41.60
CA SER A 357 9.50 22.27 42.02
C SER A 357 9.39 23.77 42.29
N VAL A 358 10.29 24.28 43.15
CA VAL A 358 10.27 25.69 43.52
C VAL A 358 10.56 26.58 42.30
N TYR A 359 11.49 26.21 41.43
CA TYR A 359 11.78 26.95 40.19
C TYR A 359 10.57 27.08 39.29
N LEU A 360 9.85 25.97 39.05
CA LEU A 360 8.64 25.96 38.23
C LEU A 360 7.47 26.73 38.89
N GLU A 361 7.37 26.72 40.21
CA GLU A 361 6.37 27.46 40.97
C GLU A 361 6.64 28.97 40.99
N GLN A 362 7.91 29.38 40.96
CA GLN A 362 8.34 30.78 40.90
C GLN A 362 8.41 31.33 39.46
N ALA A 363 7.53 30.88 38.58
CA ALA A 363 7.44 31.29 37.16
C ALA A 363 8.78 31.22 36.42
N ASN A 364 9.57 30.19 36.70
CA ASN A 364 10.90 29.93 36.12
C ASN A 364 11.95 31.03 36.47
N SER A 365 11.79 31.67 37.66
CA SER A 365 12.74 32.69 38.14
C SER A 365 13.83 32.05 38.98
N LEU A 366 15.10 32.22 38.51
CA LEU A 366 16.29 31.74 39.22
C LEU A 366 16.44 32.44 40.58
N GLU A 367 16.23 33.76 40.61
CA GLU A 367 16.34 34.57 41.83
C GLU A 367 15.19 34.27 42.80
N GLY A 368 13.98 34.05 42.25
CA GLY A 368 12.80 33.63 43.05
C GLY A 368 13.06 32.30 43.74
N ALA A 369 13.52 31.31 42.98
CA ALA A 369 13.84 29.98 43.51
C ALA A 369 14.99 30.04 44.54
N ALA A 370 16.03 30.82 44.27
CA ALA A 370 17.17 30.96 45.16
C ALA A 370 16.79 31.55 46.53
N ARG A 371 15.89 32.58 46.54
CA ARG A 371 15.35 33.16 47.78
C ARG A 371 14.52 32.15 48.55
N MET A 372 13.63 31.44 47.87
CA MET A 372 12.74 30.45 48.50
C MET A 372 13.50 29.28 49.13
N LEU A 373 14.59 28.88 48.46
CA LEU A 373 15.42 27.74 48.89
C LEU A 373 16.57 28.15 49.85
N PHE A 374 16.73 29.45 50.12
CA PHE A 374 17.82 29.99 50.92
C PHE A 374 19.23 29.57 50.40
N VAL A 375 19.40 29.55 49.08
CA VAL A 375 20.69 29.20 48.44
C VAL A 375 21.09 30.30 47.44
N HIS A 376 22.38 30.26 47.02
CA HIS A 376 22.88 31.18 46.01
C HIS A 376 22.28 30.84 44.60
N PRO A 377 21.98 31.84 43.76
CA PRO A 377 21.43 31.58 42.43
C PRO A 377 22.30 30.62 41.56
N ASN A 378 23.61 30.62 41.71
CA ASN A 378 24.49 29.67 41.03
C ASN A 378 24.23 28.22 41.45
N THR A 379 23.83 27.97 42.71
CA THR A 379 23.44 26.63 43.18
C THR A 379 22.17 26.15 42.47
N VAL A 380 21.19 27.06 42.35
CA VAL A 380 19.98 26.76 41.60
C VAL A 380 20.31 26.44 40.12
N ARG A 381 21.13 27.28 39.47
CA ARG A 381 21.54 27.06 38.10
C ARG A 381 22.30 25.73 37.91
N TYR A 382 23.16 25.37 38.81
CA TYR A 382 23.88 24.08 38.81
C TYR A 382 22.86 22.91 38.94
N ARG A 383 21.94 22.96 39.89
CA ARG A 383 20.94 21.91 40.09
C ARG A 383 20.02 21.78 38.89
N LEU A 384 19.57 22.87 38.26
CA LEU A 384 18.75 22.82 37.03
C LEU A 384 19.50 22.24 35.85
N ARG A 385 20.81 22.50 35.68
CA ARG A 385 21.63 21.77 34.70
C ARG A 385 21.65 20.28 35.00
N ARG A 386 21.78 19.91 36.28
CA ARG A 386 21.77 18.50 36.65
C ARG A 386 20.41 17.84 36.39
N VAL A 387 19.30 18.56 36.47
CA VAL A 387 18.00 18.08 36.02
C VAL A 387 18.04 17.75 34.54
N THR A 388 18.59 18.64 33.71
CA THR A 388 18.75 18.39 32.28
C THR A 388 19.61 17.17 32.00
N ASP A 389 20.76 17.03 32.69
CA ASP A 389 21.65 15.88 32.52
C ASP A 389 20.99 14.56 32.88
N VAL A 390 20.11 14.55 33.89
CA VAL A 390 19.42 13.35 34.39
C VAL A 390 18.22 12.97 33.53
N THR A 391 17.48 13.95 33.02
CA THR A 391 16.17 13.73 32.37
C THR A 391 16.19 13.96 30.87
N GLY A 392 17.19 14.68 30.35
CA GLY A 392 17.20 15.18 28.98
C GLY A 392 16.31 16.42 28.75
N TRP A 393 15.50 16.83 29.75
CA TRP A 393 14.56 17.95 29.62
C TRP A 393 15.13 19.20 30.31
N SER A 394 15.21 20.31 29.56
CA SER A 394 15.74 21.57 30.10
C SER A 394 14.64 22.39 30.80
N PRO A 395 14.74 22.65 32.11
CA PRO A 395 13.76 23.47 32.84
C PRO A 395 13.61 24.92 32.32
N SER A 396 14.60 25.42 31.57
CA SER A 396 14.58 26.76 31.00
C SER A 396 13.85 26.87 29.66
N ASP A 397 13.60 25.73 28.98
CA ASP A 397 12.76 25.68 27.80
C ASP A 397 11.29 25.58 28.20
N VAL A 398 10.43 26.38 27.57
CA VAL A 398 9.02 26.48 27.93
C VAL A 398 8.30 25.14 27.81
N ARG A 399 8.55 24.40 26.76
CA ARG A 399 7.94 23.10 26.49
C ARG A 399 8.41 22.03 27.45
N SER A 400 9.74 21.96 27.65
CA SER A 400 10.36 21.06 28.62
C SER A 400 9.90 21.36 30.06
N ALA A 401 9.77 22.62 30.44
CA ALA A 401 9.27 23.03 31.75
C ALA A 401 7.83 22.54 31.99
N PHE A 402 6.96 22.58 30.99
CA PHE A 402 5.61 22.03 31.07
C PHE A 402 5.66 20.52 31.27
N THR A 403 6.45 19.79 30.49
CA THR A 403 6.64 18.34 30.62
C THR A 403 7.13 17.96 32.03
N LEU A 404 8.16 18.65 32.51
CA LEU A 404 8.71 18.44 33.85
C LEU A 404 7.66 18.72 34.96
N ARG A 405 6.84 19.75 34.81
CA ARG A 405 5.74 20.06 35.76
C ARG A 405 4.72 18.93 35.84
N VAL A 406 4.27 18.41 34.69
CA VAL A 406 3.34 17.29 34.63
C VAL A 406 3.96 16.01 35.21
N ALA A 407 5.24 15.73 34.91
CA ALA A 407 5.96 14.60 35.46
C ALA A 407 6.07 14.67 37.01
N LEU A 408 6.35 15.86 37.59
CA LEU A 408 6.35 16.06 39.05
C LEU A 408 4.99 15.80 39.69
N MET A 409 3.92 16.28 39.06
CA MET A 409 2.55 16.07 39.57
C MET A 409 2.19 14.57 39.56
N LEU A 410 2.43 13.87 38.46
CA LEU A 410 2.14 12.45 38.33
C LEU A 410 3.01 11.59 39.26
N GLY A 411 4.29 11.92 39.40
CA GLY A 411 5.18 11.23 40.30
C GLY A 411 4.75 11.34 41.78
N ARG A 412 4.32 12.53 42.19
CA ARG A 412 3.76 12.74 43.56
C ARG A 412 2.47 11.95 43.78
N LEU A 413 1.57 11.88 42.78
CA LEU A 413 0.35 11.10 42.87
C LEU A 413 0.66 9.61 43.01
N SER A 414 1.58 9.07 42.22
CA SER A 414 1.98 7.66 42.29
C SER A 414 2.65 7.28 43.62
N ALA A 415 3.41 8.21 44.21
CA ALA A 415 4.05 8.00 45.51
C ALA A 415 3.00 8.00 46.64
N GLY A 416 1.95 8.84 46.56
CA GLY A 416 0.84 8.90 47.52
C GLY A 416 0.01 7.61 47.51
N GLU A 417 -0.27 7.04 46.33
CA GLU A 417 -1.02 5.76 46.21
C GLU A 417 -0.25 4.60 46.83
N ALA A 418 1.08 4.54 46.64
CA ALA A 418 1.93 3.51 47.25
C ALA A 418 2.01 3.63 48.79
N GLY A 419 1.83 4.83 49.36
CA GLY A 419 1.80 5.09 50.79
C GLY A 419 0.46 4.73 51.47
N THR A 420 -0.66 4.75 50.74
CA THR A 420 -2.01 4.46 51.25
C THR A 420 -2.34 2.95 51.22
N SER A 421 -1.55 2.15 50.50
CA SER A 421 -1.73 0.69 50.39
C SER A 421 -0.90 -0.12 51.41
N ARG A 422 -0.23 0.53 52.34
CA ARG A 422 0.46 -0.06 53.48
C ARG A 422 -0.33 0.22 54.78
#